data_27d3618473bcf4dfe0976a4754b074e2
#
_entry.id   27d3618473bcf4dfe0976a4754b074e2
#
_cell.length_a   1.000
_cell.length_b   1.000
_cell.length_c   1.000
_cell.angle_alpha   90.00
_cell.angle_beta   90.00
_cell.angle_gamma   90.00
#
_symmetry.space_group_name_H-M   'P 1'
#
loop_
_entity.id
_entity.type
_entity.pdbx_description
1 polymer ?
#
loop_
_entity_poly.entity_id
_entity_poly.type
_entity_poly.pdbx_seq_one_letter_code
_entity_poly.pdbx_strand_id
1 'polypeptide(L)'
;MTKYHNINPVISGVGMALPDNEMSNNALIERENMFSNDEWIREHTGIEKRFFAGNNVFTSDLAIVAAKMALAQSGIGIQKLSAIYLGTITPDYPSPSTASLVHKAINAPEEDCTALDISGACAGGIASLELAVMKVQNNPNQAALAIGAETLSNRTNFNDRSTAILFGDGAGAVVVENKPDSHQPVFSSMVRSDPASMSIPAGGIREVPNGFSDPRGKIHMNGPAVKKAAIEIMCKTAISVAKKADIYNPRYGINWQEVDYFIPHQSNLRISDALGKELQVPKDKQINTVTKHGNTSAASAFLALAQTQIDKQLRPRTYRLFFTSVGIGFVGTAALIDFQLT
;
A
#
# COMPACT_ATOMS: atom_id res chain seq x y z
N MET A 1 -20.98 27.18 17.98
CA MET A 1 -21.09 25.94 17.17
C MET A 1 -20.52 26.24 15.80
N THR A 2 -19.28 25.87 15.57
CA THR A 2 -18.45 26.28 14.45
C THR A 2 -18.70 25.41 13.22
N LYS A 3 -18.80 26.07 12.08
CA LYS A 3 -18.93 25.61 10.70
C LYS A 3 -18.01 24.43 10.30
N TYR A 4 -18.37 23.19 10.66
CA TYR A 4 -17.68 21.98 10.15
C TYR A 4 -18.43 21.31 8.98
N HIS A 5 -19.24 22.06 8.24
CA HIS A 5 -20.07 21.51 7.19
C HIS A 5 -19.41 21.60 5.82
N ASN A 6 -18.28 20.99 5.56
CA ASN A 6 -17.75 20.71 4.22
C ASN A 6 -16.23 20.43 4.28
N ILE A 7 -15.82 19.54 5.18
CA ILE A 7 -14.44 19.08 5.22
C ILE A 7 -14.41 17.67 4.62
N ASN A 8 -14.10 17.58 3.34
CA ASN A 8 -14.09 16.34 2.57
C ASN A 8 -12.67 16.10 2.03
N PRO A 9 -11.78 15.47 2.80
CA PRO A 9 -10.44 15.15 2.32
C PRO A 9 -10.49 14.20 1.12
N VAL A 10 -9.68 14.51 0.11
CA VAL A 10 -9.53 13.71 -1.10
C VAL A 10 -8.06 13.48 -1.40
N ILE A 11 -7.77 12.48 -2.21
CA ILE A 11 -6.47 12.36 -2.86
C ILE A 11 -6.44 13.38 -4.00
N SER A 12 -5.41 14.25 -4.04
CA SER A 12 -5.24 15.27 -5.09
C SER A 12 -3.98 15.08 -5.92
N GLY A 13 -3.09 14.20 -5.51
CA GLY A 13 -1.91 13.85 -6.27
C GLY A 13 -1.43 12.45 -5.94
N VAL A 14 -0.87 11.76 -6.91
CA VAL A 14 -0.30 10.43 -6.76
C VAL A 14 1.07 10.37 -7.41
N GLY A 15 1.99 9.62 -6.82
CA GLY A 15 3.33 9.38 -7.35
C GLY A 15 3.80 7.97 -7.06
N MET A 16 4.75 7.50 -7.84
CA MET A 16 5.35 6.19 -7.70
C MET A 16 6.85 6.22 -7.94
N ALA A 17 7.55 5.26 -7.36
CA ALA A 17 8.94 4.98 -7.67
C ALA A 17 9.18 3.48 -7.70
N LEU A 18 9.91 3.02 -8.71
CA LEU A 18 10.41 1.67 -8.84
C LEU A 18 11.93 1.73 -8.97
N PRO A 19 12.68 0.77 -8.42
CA PRO A 19 14.11 0.66 -8.71
C PRO A 19 14.36 0.39 -10.20
N ASP A 20 15.56 0.68 -10.68
CA ASP A 20 15.94 0.46 -12.10
C ASP A 20 16.12 -1.03 -12.45
N ASN A 21 16.39 -1.89 -11.46
CA ASN A 21 16.67 -3.30 -11.68
C ASN A 21 15.39 -4.12 -11.79
N GLU A 22 14.87 -4.24 -13.01
CA GLU A 22 13.77 -5.13 -13.34
C GLU A 22 14.22 -6.59 -13.30
N MET A 23 13.46 -7.45 -12.62
CA MET A 23 13.76 -8.86 -12.41
C MET A 23 12.60 -9.73 -12.93
N SER A 24 12.78 -10.36 -14.11
CA SER A 24 11.83 -11.36 -14.60
C SER A 24 11.89 -12.66 -13.78
N ASN A 25 10.90 -13.53 -13.92
CA ASN A 25 10.93 -14.83 -13.24
C ASN A 25 12.16 -15.66 -13.66
N ASN A 26 12.51 -15.68 -14.95
CA ASN A 26 13.68 -16.43 -15.43
C ASN A 26 15.00 -15.86 -14.87
N ALA A 27 15.14 -14.53 -14.86
CA ALA A 27 16.33 -13.89 -14.26
C ALA A 27 16.45 -14.18 -12.77
N LEU A 28 15.33 -14.19 -12.03
CA LEU A 28 15.30 -14.57 -10.61
C LEU A 28 15.70 -16.03 -10.39
N ILE A 29 15.16 -16.94 -11.19
CA ILE A 29 15.45 -18.39 -11.12
C ILE A 29 16.93 -18.62 -11.37
N GLU A 30 17.50 -18.00 -12.41
CA GLU A 30 18.93 -18.12 -12.73
C GLU A 30 19.81 -17.55 -11.63
N ARG A 31 19.52 -16.32 -11.16
CA ARG A 31 20.29 -15.65 -10.11
C ARG A 31 20.35 -16.44 -8.81
N GLU A 32 19.24 -17.03 -8.39
CA GLU A 32 19.13 -17.73 -7.11
C GLU A 32 19.29 -19.26 -7.25
N ASN A 33 19.61 -19.76 -8.44
CA ASN A 33 19.67 -21.20 -8.74
C ASN A 33 18.44 -21.96 -8.21
N MET A 34 17.25 -21.40 -8.47
CA MET A 34 16.01 -21.86 -7.88
C MET A 34 15.39 -23.00 -8.67
N PHE A 35 14.96 -24.06 -7.98
CA PHE A 35 14.19 -25.14 -8.61
C PHE A 35 12.74 -24.69 -8.89
N SER A 36 12.54 -24.01 -10.03
CA SER A 36 11.24 -23.49 -10.50
C SER A 36 11.30 -23.20 -12.01
N ASN A 37 10.19 -22.70 -12.58
CA ASN A 37 10.13 -22.13 -13.91
C ASN A 37 9.13 -20.97 -13.97
N ASP A 38 9.18 -20.15 -15.03
CA ASP A 38 8.32 -18.98 -15.22
C ASP A 38 6.84 -19.36 -15.26
N GLU A 39 6.47 -20.44 -15.97
CA GLU A 39 5.09 -20.90 -16.09
C GLU A 39 4.49 -21.24 -14.71
N TRP A 40 5.22 -21.98 -13.88
CA TRP A 40 4.79 -22.34 -12.54
C TRP A 40 4.59 -21.09 -11.65
N ILE A 41 5.51 -20.12 -11.71
CA ILE A 41 5.40 -18.87 -10.94
C ILE A 41 4.16 -18.08 -11.37
N ARG A 42 3.95 -17.91 -12.68
CA ARG A 42 2.76 -17.23 -13.23
C ARG A 42 1.47 -17.94 -12.85
N GLU A 43 1.44 -19.26 -12.96
CA GLU A 43 0.27 -20.06 -12.60
C GLU A 43 -0.10 -19.87 -11.12
N HIS A 44 0.87 -19.84 -10.19
CA HIS A 44 0.60 -19.81 -8.77
C HIS A 44 0.46 -18.40 -8.20
N THR A 45 1.05 -17.40 -8.83
CA THR A 45 1.10 -16.01 -8.31
C THR A 45 0.55 -14.97 -9.26
N GLY A 46 0.55 -15.21 -10.56
CA GLY A 46 0.29 -14.23 -11.60
C GLY A 46 1.46 -13.28 -11.84
N ILE A 47 2.55 -13.37 -11.09
CA ILE A 47 3.68 -12.44 -11.17
C ILE A 47 4.56 -12.80 -12.36
N GLU A 48 4.84 -11.82 -13.21
CA GLU A 48 5.71 -11.94 -14.39
C GLU A 48 7.09 -11.36 -14.10
N LYS A 49 7.11 -10.25 -13.38
CA LYS A 49 8.32 -9.53 -13.01
C LYS A 49 8.13 -8.74 -11.72
N ARG A 50 9.23 -8.28 -11.17
CA ARG A 50 9.32 -7.37 -10.04
C ARG A 50 10.53 -6.47 -10.21
N PHE A 51 10.73 -5.55 -9.26
CA PHE A 51 11.89 -4.66 -9.23
C PHE A 51 12.62 -4.85 -7.93
N PHE A 52 13.95 -4.82 -7.96
CA PHE A 52 14.78 -4.95 -6.77
C PHE A 52 15.70 -3.76 -6.61
N ALA A 53 15.70 -3.18 -5.42
CA ALA A 53 16.65 -2.15 -5.05
C ALA A 53 18.08 -2.70 -5.12
N GLY A 54 18.98 -1.92 -5.68
CA GLY A 54 20.40 -2.21 -5.60
C GLY A 54 20.96 -1.96 -4.20
N ASN A 55 22.21 -2.36 -3.95
CA ASN A 55 22.85 -2.26 -2.62
C ASN A 55 22.86 -0.86 -2.01
N ASN A 56 22.75 0.19 -2.83
CA ASN A 56 22.81 1.60 -2.42
C ASN A 56 21.48 2.33 -2.62
N VAL A 57 20.36 1.60 -2.79
CA VAL A 57 19.02 2.17 -2.89
C VAL A 57 18.24 1.77 -1.66
N PHE A 58 17.79 2.76 -0.91
CA PHE A 58 17.08 2.60 0.35
C PHE A 58 15.60 2.91 0.21
N THR A 59 14.81 2.54 1.22
CA THR A 59 13.38 2.81 1.24
C THR A 59 13.07 4.30 1.15
N SER A 60 13.87 5.14 1.82
CA SER A 60 13.72 6.60 1.74
C SER A 60 13.95 7.15 0.33
N ASP A 61 14.89 6.60 -0.45
CA ASP A 61 15.18 7.09 -1.80
C ASP A 61 13.95 6.91 -2.70
N LEU A 62 13.32 5.73 -2.65
CA LEU A 62 12.10 5.46 -3.40
C LEU A 62 10.94 6.33 -2.90
N ALA A 63 10.78 6.45 -1.58
CA ALA A 63 9.74 7.27 -0.96
C ALA A 63 9.86 8.75 -1.37
N ILE A 64 11.07 9.31 -1.42
CA ILE A 64 11.35 10.70 -1.84
C ILE A 64 10.90 10.93 -3.28
N VAL A 65 11.22 10.02 -4.20
CA VAL A 65 10.81 10.14 -5.60
C VAL A 65 9.29 10.11 -5.72
N ALA A 66 8.63 9.13 -5.10
CA ALA A 66 7.17 9.02 -5.11
C ALA A 66 6.49 10.25 -4.50
N ALA A 67 7.02 10.75 -3.37
CA ALA A 67 6.52 11.94 -2.68
C ALA A 67 6.60 13.20 -3.57
N LYS A 68 7.77 13.43 -4.21
CA LYS A 68 7.96 14.56 -5.13
C LYS A 68 7.00 14.52 -6.32
N MET A 69 6.76 13.34 -6.89
CA MET A 69 5.80 13.16 -7.99
C MET A 69 4.38 13.47 -7.53
N ALA A 70 3.94 12.95 -6.36
CA ALA A 70 2.61 13.22 -5.82
C ALA A 70 2.39 14.71 -5.53
N LEU A 71 3.38 15.37 -4.93
CA LEU A 71 3.34 16.82 -4.67
C LEU A 71 3.28 17.63 -5.95
N ALA A 72 4.08 17.29 -6.95
CA ALA A 72 4.08 17.97 -8.25
C ALA A 72 2.72 17.83 -8.94
N GLN A 73 2.12 16.64 -8.91
CA GLN A 73 0.80 16.43 -9.52
C GLN A 73 -0.32 17.18 -8.78
N SER A 74 -0.29 17.20 -7.45
CA SER A 74 -1.32 17.91 -6.67
C SER A 74 -1.29 19.41 -6.84
N GLY A 75 -0.15 19.98 -7.24
CA GLY A 75 0.06 21.41 -7.38
C GLY A 75 0.04 22.18 -6.06
N ILE A 76 0.01 21.49 -4.90
CA ILE A 76 0.03 22.20 -3.60
C ILE A 76 1.41 22.81 -3.33
N GLY A 77 1.43 23.99 -2.71
CA GLY A 77 2.68 24.54 -2.18
C GLY A 77 3.17 23.72 -0.98
N ILE A 78 4.47 23.43 -0.96
CA ILE A 78 5.10 22.62 0.12
C ILE A 78 4.81 23.17 1.52
N GLN A 79 4.63 24.49 1.65
CA GLN A 79 4.32 25.18 2.93
C GLN A 79 2.94 24.82 3.50
N LYS A 80 2.07 24.17 2.72
CA LYS A 80 0.78 23.66 3.21
C LYS A 80 0.90 22.25 3.81
N LEU A 81 2.04 21.57 3.65
CA LEU A 81 2.22 20.22 4.16
C LEU A 81 2.34 20.23 5.69
N SER A 82 1.47 19.50 6.36
CA SER A 82 1.43 19.42 7.83
C SER A 82 1.70 18.02 8.38
N ALA A 83 1.79 17.01 7.50
CA ALA A 83 2.18 15.66 7.91
C ALA A 83 2.73 14.84 6.77
N ILE A 84 3.63 13.92 7.12
CA ILE A 84 4.13 12.81 6.31
C ILE A 84 3.96 11.54 7.12
N TYR A 85 3.07 10.66 6.68
CA TYR A 85 2.89 9.32 7.26
C TYR A 85 3.37 8.29 6.25
N LEU A 86 4.34 7.46 6.66
CA LEU A 86 4.99 6.51 5.79
C LEU A 86 4.82 5.08 6.31
N GLY A 87 4.04 4.25 5.60
CA GLY A 87 3.91 2.83 5.87
C GLY A 87 5.14 2.07 5.37
N THR A 88 5.86 1.42 6.29
CA THR A 88 7.01 0.57 5.95
C THR A 88 7.32 -0.45 7.03
N ILE A 89 7.89 -1.60 6.64
CA ILE A 89 8.55 -2.60 7.50
C ILE A 89 10.01 -2.81 7.11
N THR A 90 10.50 -2.00 6.18
CA THR A 90 11.89 -1.96 5.74
C THR A 90 12.46 -0.54 5.88
N PRO A 91 12.36 0.08 7.08
CA PRO A 91 12.87 1.42 7.27
C PRO A 91 14.39 1.44 7.08
N ASP A 92 14.94 2.59 6.67
CA ASP A 92 16.38 2.77 6.53
C ASP A 92 17.09 2.56 7.87
N TYR A 93 16.47 3.06 8.94
CA TYR A 93 16.93 2.93 10.32
C TYR A 93 15.77 2.61 11.25
N PRO A 94 15.99 1.93 12.38
CA PRO A 94 15.00 1.86 13.46
C PRO A 94 14.66 3.25 14.02
N SER A 95 15.60 4.19 13.96
CA SER A 95 15.49 5.62 14.28
C SER A 95 16.68 6.36 13.69
N PRO A 96 16.50 7.52 13.06
CA PRO A 96 15.26 8.28 12.86
C PRO A 96 14.26 7.56 11.93
N SER A 97 13.01 8.03 11.90
CA SER A 97 11.99 7.51 10.97
C SER A 97 12.36 7.78 9.52
N THR A 98 12.00 6.86 8.62
CA THR A 98 12.15 7.06 7.16
C THR A 98 11.38 8.29 6.68
N ALA A 99 10.19 8.53 7.27
CA ALA A 99 9.41 9.74 7.01
C ALA A 99 10.17 11.04 7.30
N SER A 100 11.04 11.07 8.32
CA SER A 100 11.87 12.26 8.62
C SER A 100 12.96 12.50 7.60
N LEU A 101 13.49 11.43 6.98
CA LEU A 101 14.43 11.55 5.86
C LEU A 101 13.73 12.12 4.61
N VAL A 102 12.50 11.65 4.33
CA VAL A 102 11.65 12.21 3.27
C VAL A 102 11.37 13.68 3.54
N HIS A 103 10.94 14.04 4.77
CA HIS A 103 10.67 15.41 5.21
C HIS A 103 11.82 16.36 4.86
N LYS A 104 13.04 15.99 5.25
CA LYS A 104 14.27 16.75 4.95
C LYS A 104 14.50 16.89 3.44
N ALA A 105 14.35 15.79 2.69
CA ALA A 105 14.69 15.74 1.27
C ALA A 105 13.70 16.50 0.37
N ILE A 106 12.45 16.71 0.82
CA ILE A 106 11.45 17.51 0.10
C ILE A 106 11.36 18.95 0.61
N ASN A 107 12.19 19.34 1.59
CA ASN A 107 12.17 20.62 2.26
C ASN A 107 10.77 20.97 2.84
N ALA A 108 10.15 20.00 3.52
CA ALA A 108 8.89 20.22 4.22
C ALA A 108 9.05 21.23 5.37
N PRO A 109 7.98 21.93 5.81
CA PRO A 109 8.06 22.89 6.91
C PRO A 109 8.57 22.22 8.20
N GLU A 110 9.48 22.87 8.91
CA GLU A 110 10.00 22.38 10.21
C GLU A 110 8.94 22.53 11.30
N GLU A 111 8.11 23.55 11.23
CA GLU A 111 7.03 23.81 12.18
C GLU A 111 5.72 23.18 11.69
N ASP A 112 4.92 22.66 12.62
CA ASP A 112 3.57 22.10 12.39
C ASP A 112 3.50 20.94 11.39
N CYS A 113 4.62 20.31 11.00
CA CYS A 113 4.69 19.17 10.12
C CYS A 113 5.16 17.91 10.86
N THR A 114 4.29 16.94 11.02
CA THR A 114 4.59 15.64 11.65
C THR A 114 5.19 14.66 10.64
N ALA A 115 6.25 13.92 10.97
CA ALA A 115 6.86 12.90 10.10
C ALA A 115 7.06 11.58 10.86
N LEU A 116 6.25 10.56 10.57
CA LEU A 116 6.21 9.29 11.30
C LEU A 116 6.13 8.08 10.36
N ASP A 117 6.84 7.01 10.73
CA ASP A 117 6.69 5.69 10.12
C ASP A 117 5.57 4.90 10.79
N ILE A 118 4.81 4.14 9.98
CA ILE A 118 3.68 3.32 10.38
C ILE A 118 4.02 1.86 10.09
N SER A 119 4.26 1.08 11.15
CA SER A 119 4.55 -0.35 11.06
C SER A 119 3.26 -1.17 10.98
N GLY A 120 2.62 -1.14 9.81
CA GLY A 120 1.37 -1.87 9.52
C GLY A 120 1.55 -2.97 8.47
N ALA A 121 2.79 -3.32 8.12
CA ALA A 121 3.11 -4.20 7.00
C ALA A 121 2.33 -3.78 5.73
N CYS A 122 1.77 -4.72 4.98
CA CYS A 122 1.05 -4.39 3.74
C CYS A 122 -0.16 -3.45 3.94
N ALA A 123 -0.71 -3.36 5.16
CA ALA A 123 -1.78 -2.40 5.49
C ALA A 123 -1.24 -0.99 5.78
N GLY A 124 0.08 -0.83 5.94
CA GLY A 124 0.72 0.42 6.35
C GLY A 124 0.41 1.61 5.44
N GLY A 125 0.33 1.39 4.11
CA GLY A 125 -0.02 2.46 3.17
C GLY A 125 -1.44 3.01 3.40
N ILE A 126 -2.44 2.14 3.54
CA ILE A 126 -3.83 2.58 3.77
C ILE A 126 -3.99 3.16 5.18
N ALA A 127 -3.27 2.62 6.18
CA ALA A 127 -3.23 3.22 7.52
C ALA A 127 -2.62 4.64 7.49
N SER A 128 -1.57 4.85 6.71
CA SER A 128 -0.98 6.19 6.48
C SER A 128 -1.97 7.15 5.81
N LEU A 129 -2.79 6.64 4.88
CA LEU A 129 -3.86 7.43 4.25
C LEU A 129 -4.93 7.85 5.26
N GLU A 130 -5.38 6.93 6.14
CA GLU A 130 -6.34 7.24 7.19
C GLU A 130 -5.82 8.36 8.11
N LEU A 131 -4.57 8.27 8.55
CA LEU A 131 -3.93 9.30 9.37
C LEU A 131 -3.80 10.64 8.63
N ALA A 132 -3.46 10.63 7.34
CA ALA A 132 -3.39 11.83 6.51
C ALA A 132 -4.77 12.50 6.39
N VAL A 133 -5.83 11.72 6.18
CA VAL A 133 -7.21 12.20 6.16
C VAL A 133 -7.60 12.83 7.49
N MET A 134 -7.32 12.16 8.62
CA MET A 134 -7.59 12.71 9.96
C MET A 134 -6.84 14.00 10.22
N LYS A 135 -5.59 14.12 9.75
CA LYS A 135 -4.80 15.37 9.87
C LYS A 135 -5.44 16.52 9.11
N VAL A 136 -5.88 16.28 7.86
CA VAL A 136 -6.56 17.29 7.03
C VAL A 136 -7.95 17.62 7.58
N GLN A 137 -8.69 16.67 8.15
CA GLN A 137 -9.97 16.95 8.81
C GLN A 137 -9.82 17.94 9.99
N ASN A 138 -8.71 17.81 10.74
CA ASN A 138 -8.41 18.73 11.85
C ASN A 138 -7.85 20.08 11.38
N ASN A 139 -7.24 20.14 10.18
CA ASN A 139 -6.61 21.32 9.61
C ASN A 139 -6.95 21.45 8.11
N PRO A 140 -8.18 21.88 7.75
CA PRO A 140 -8.68 21.79 6.36
C PRO A 140 -7.96 22.70 5.35
N ASN A 141 -7.15 23.66 5.81
CA ASN A 141 -6.36 24.54 4.95
C ASN A 141 -4.97 23.99 4.64
N GLN A 142 -4.62 22.85 5.24
CA GLN A 142 -3.35 22.16 5.08
C GLN A 142 -3.52 20.88 4.27
N ALA A 143 -2.40 20.26 3.91
CA ALA A 143 -2.36 18.98 3.25
C ALA A 143 -1.51 17.98 4.04
N ALA A 144 -1.67 16.71 3.74
CA ALA A 144 -0.85 15.66 4.30
C ALA A 144 -0.40 14.69 3.20
N LEU A 145 0.77 14.07 3.40
CA LEU A 145 1.34 13.09 2.50
C LEU A 145 1.24 11.71 3.14
N ALA A 146 0.61 10.76 2.44
CA ALA A 146 0.60 9.35 2.80
C ALA A 146 1.47 8.57 1.81
N ILE A 147 2.41 7.78 2.35
CA ILE A 147 3.38 7.03 1.56
C ILE A 147 3.32 5.56 1.98
N GLY A 148 3.47 4.64 1.04
CA GLY A 148 3.87 3.27 1.27
C GLY A 148 5.19 3.03 0.54
N ALA A 149 6.22 2.55 1.20
CA ALA A 149 7.52 2.34 0.59
C ALA A 149 8.24 1.13 1.21
N GLU A 150 8.86 0.31 0.36
CA GLU A 150 9.53 -0.91 0.80
C GLU A 150 10.73 -1.27 -0.08
N THR A 151 11.77 -1.83 0.57
CA THR A 151 12.87 -2.56 -0.06
C THR A 151 12.87 -4.00 0.46
N LEU A 152 11.80 -4.76 0.12
CA LEU A 152 11.58 -6.12 0.62
C LEU A 152 12.59 -7.13 0.13
N SER A 153 13.27 -6.87 -1.00
CA SER A 153 14.36 -7.73 -1.48
C SER A 153 15.45 -7.93 -0.42
N ASN A 154 15.68 -6.92 0.46
CA ASN A 154 16.61 -7.02 1.57
C ASN A 154 16.14 -7.96 2.69
N ARG A 155 14.84 -8.25 2.78
CA ARG A 155 14.20 -9.12 3.79
C ARG A 155 13.70 -10.44 3.22
N THR A 156 13.72 -10.61 1.91
CA THR A 156 13.27 -11.84 1.25
C THR A 156 14.25 -12.98 1.50
N ASN A 157 13.72 -14.14 1.88
CA ASN A 157 14.50 -15.38 1.94
C ASN A 157 14.56 -16.02 0.56
N PHE A 158 15.63 -15.79 -0.18
CA PHE A 158 15.78 -16.34 -1.54
C PHE A 158 16.02 -17.86 -1.56
N ASN A 159 16.37 -18.46 -0.43
CA ASN A 159 16.47 -19.92 -0.30
C ASN A 159 15.09 -20.59 -0.11
N ASP A 160 14.04 -19.80 0.17
CA ASP A 160 12.67 -20.28 0.27
C ASP A 160 11.86 -19.82 -0.95
N ARG A 161 11.65 -20.77 -1.89
CA ARG A 161 10.88 -20.50 -3.12
C ARG A 161 9.51 -19.88 -2.84
N SER A 162 8.86 -20.24 -1.73
CA SER A 162 7.51 -19.76 -1.42
C SER A 162 7.45 -18.27 -1.13
N THR A 163 8.54 -17.66 -0.69
CA THR A 163 8.68 -16.23 -0.43
C THR A 163 9.46 -15.50 -1.52
N ALA A 164 10.50 -16.13 -2.06
CA ALA A 164 11.40 -15.54 -3.06
C ALA A 164 10.68 -15.03 -4.32
N ILE A 165 9.65 -15.77 -4.77
CA ILE A 165 8.91 -15.47 -6.00
C ILE A 165 7.89 -14.34 -5.86
N LEU A 166 7.60 -13.85 -4.64
CA LEU A 166 6.48 -12.95 -4.38
C LEU A 166 6.85 -11.48 -4.39
N PHE A 167 7.90 -11.12 -3.64
CA PHE A 167 8.15 -9.75 -3.25
C PHE A 167 8.89 -8.94 -4.32
N GLY A 168 8.61 -7.63 -4.31
CA GLY A 168 9.31 -6.61 -5.07
C GLY A 168 9.46 -5.34 -4.24
N ASP A 169 10.30 -4.44 -4.70
CA ASP A 169 10.59 -3.15 -4.08
C ASP A 169 9.89 -2.02 -4.83
N GLY A 170 9.54 -0.96 -4.11
CA GLY A 170 8.91 0.20 -4.70
C GLY A 170 8.29 1.12 -3.66
N ALA A 171 7.86 2.28 -4.12
CA ALA A 171 7.13 3.25 -3.34
C ALA A 171 5.93 3.81 -4.11
N GLY A 172 4.87 4.10 -3.38
CA GLY A 172 3.75 4.89 -3.85
C GLY A 172 3.40 5.95 -2.83
N ALA A 173 3.00 7.13 -3.29
CA ALA A 173 2.64 8.26 -2.43
C ALA A 173 1.37 8.92 -2.93
N VAL A 174 0.58 9.46 -1.99
CA VAL A 174 -0.59 10.28 -2.30
C VAL A 174 -0.61 11.53 -1.44
N VAL A 175 -1.03 12.65 -2.02
CA VAL A 175 -1.31 13.89 -1.31
C VAL A 175 -2.78 13.93 -0.98
N VAL A 176 -3.09 14.27 0.27
CA VAL A 176 -4.45 14.47 0.77
C VAL A 176 -4.66 15.95 1.08
N GLU A 177 -5.72 16.53 0.54
CA GLU A 177 -6.17 17.89 0.83
C GLU A 177 -7.70 17.96 0.93
N ASN A 178 -8.22 19.05 1.47
CA ASN A 178 -9.67 19.25 1.60
C ASN A 178 -10.27 19.81 0.30
N LYS A 179 -11.36 19.17 -0.18
CA LYS A 179 -12.18 19.63 -1.32
C LYS A 179 -13.66 19.57 -0.94
N PRO A 180 -14.30 20.70 -0.61
CA PRO A 180 -15.64 20.73 -0.03
C PRO A 180 -16.75 20.04 -0.83
N ASP A 181 -16.60 19.94 -2.16
CA ASP A 181 -17.62 19.35 -3.07
C ASP A 181 -17.44 17.86 -3.32
N SER A 182 -16.54 17.20 -2.57
CA SER A 182 -16.28 15.76 -2.68
C SER A 182 -17.04 14.97 -1.63
N HIS A 183 -17.01 13.62 -1.74
CA HIS A 183 -17.59 12.76 -0.72
C HIS A 183 -16.71 12.68 0.53
N GLN A 184 -17.35 12.45 1.66
CA GLN A 184 -16.62 12.10 2.89
C GLN A 184 -15.87 10.78 2.71
N PRO A 185 -14.57 10.72 3.03
CA PRO A 185 -13.83 9.47 3.02
C PRO A 185 -14.30 8.55 4.16
N VAL A 186 -14.36 7.25 3.89
CA VAL A 186 -14.81 6.24 4.85
C VAL A 186 -13.73 5.18 5.03
N PHE A 187 -13.40 4.88 6.27
CA PHE A 187 -12.41 3.89 6.64
C PHE A 187 -12.97 2.78 7.53
N SER A 188 -12.35 1.61 7.46
CA SER A 188 -12.58 0.52 8.39
C SER A 188 -11.29 -0.27 8.58
N SER A 189 -11.02 -0.65 9.81
CA SER A 189 -9.91 -1.50 10.18
C SER A 189 -10.35 -2.64 11.08
N MET A 190 -9.58 -3.73 11.08
CA MET A 190 -9.73 -4.83 12.03
C MET A 190 -8.38 -5.47 12.35
N VAL A 191 -8.27 -6.04 13.53
CA VAL A 191 -7.06 -6.76 13.97
C VAL A 191 -7.44 -8.18 14.35
N ARG A 192 -6.61 -9.13 13.86
CA ARG A 192 -6.62 -10.53 14.33
C ARG A 192 -5.20 -10.92 14.66
N SER A 193 -4.85 -10.98 15.93
CA SER A 193 -3.50 -11.32 16.36
C SER A 193 -3.15 -12.78 16.01
N ASP A 194 -2.30 -12.97 15.02
CA ASP A 194 -1.73 -14.27 14.62
C ASP A 194 -0.29 -14.09 14.11
N PRO A 195 0.67 -13.88 15.01
CA PRO A 195 2.07 -13.68 14.63
C PRO A 195 2.74 -14.95 14.11
N ALA A 196 2.12 -16.12 14.28
CA ALA A 196 2.68 -17.40 13.83
C ALA A 196 2.54 -17.63 12.32
N SER A 197 1.56 -16.99 11.67
CA SER A 197 1.31 -17.19 10.24
C SER A 197 2.35 -16.51 9.35
N MET A 198 2.90 -15.37 9.76
CA MET A 198 3.97 -14.66 9.06
C MET A 198 4.69 -13.72 10.01
N SER A 199 6.02 -13.63 9.90
CA SER A 199 6.85 -12.76 10.72
C SER A 199 8.14 -12.35 10.01
N ILE A 200 8.72 -11.24 10.47
CA ILE A 200 10.09 -10.82 10.16
C ILE A 200 10.83 -10.70 11.49
N PRO A 201 11.68 -11.67 11.85
CA PRO A 201 12.25 -11.76 13.20
C PRO A 201 13.26 -10.69 13.57
N ALA A 202 13.96 -10.09 12.60
CA ALA A 202 15.05 -9.19 12.90
C ALA A 202 14.62 -7.77 13.20
N GLY A 203 15.35 -7.16 14.12
CA GLY A 203 15.13 -5.80 14.61
C GLY A 203 14.18 -5.71 15.80
N GLY A 204 13.52 -6.81 16.20
CA GLY A 204 12.75 -6.89 17.43
C GLY A 204 13.58 -7.37 18.61
N ILE A 205 13.17 -7.00 19.83
CA ILE A 205 13.80 -7.46 21.09
C ILE A 205 13.23 -8.81 21.59
N ARG A 206 12.16 -9.30 20.95
CA ARG A 206 11.54 -10.58 21.30
C ARG A 206 12.08 -11.69 20.40
N GLU A 207 12.51 -12.79 20.98
CA GLU A 207 12.85 -14.00 20.24
C GLU A 207 11.62 -14.58 19.54
N VAL A 208 11.82 -15.08 18.33
CA VAL A 208 10.73 -15.74 17.59
C VAL A 208 10.54 -17.16 18.12
N PRO A 209 9.32 -17.56 18.46
CA PRO A 209 9.02 -18.94 18.81
C PRO A 209 9.43 -19.89 17.66
N ASN A 210 10.07 -21.01 18.01
CA ASN A 210 10.47 -22.09 17.09
C ASN A 210 11.77 -21.92 16.27
N GLY A 211 12.76 -21.20 16.79
CA GLY A 211 14.14 -21.34 16.32
C GLY A 211 14.44 -20.80 14.92
N PHE A 212 13.71 -19.78 14.46
CA PHE A 212 14.09 -19.04 13.26
C PHE A 212 15.30 -18.17 13.57
N SER A 213 16.49 -18.76 13.46
CA SER A 213 17.77 -18.09 13.71
C SER A 213 18.38 -17.53 12.43
N ASP A 214 17.65 -16.74 11.65
CA ASP A 214 18.30 -15.96 10.61
C ASP A 214 18.69 -14.58 11.17
N PRO A 215 20.00 -14.33 11.42
CA PRO A 215 20.46 -13.06 11.98
C PRO A 215 20.19 -11.85 11.06
N ARG A 216 19.82 -12.09 9.79
CA ARG A 216 19.49 -11.03 8.82
C ARG A 216 18.00 -10.68 8.77
N GLY A 217 17.15 -11.38 9.51
CA GLY A 217 15.72 -11.11 9.63
C GLY A 217 14.96 -11.25 8.35
N LYS A 218 14.97 -12.44 7.83
CA LYS A 218 14.23 -12.79 6.62
C LYS A 218 12.74 -13.03 6.89
N ILE A 219 11.94 -12.86 5.87
CA ILE A 219 10.49 -13.12 5.91
C ILE A 219 10.25 -14.63 6.02
N HIS A 220 9.44 -15.03 7.00
CA HIS A 220 8.89 -16.38 7.14
C HIS A 220 7.38 -16.34 7.00
N MET A 221 6.82 -17.27 6.21
CA MET A 221 5.40 -17.24 5.87
C MET A 221 4.80 -18.64 5.73
N ASN A 222 3.66 -18.88 6.39
CA ASN A 222 2.76 -19.98 6.09
C ASN A 222 1.76 -19.53 5.01
N GLY A 223 2.12 -19.72 3.74
CA GLY A 223 1.35 -19.20 2.59
C GLY A 223 -0.13 -19.57 2.59
N PRO A 224 -0.53 -20.86 2.80
CA PRO A 224 -1.95 -21.24 2.86
C PRO A 224 -2.74 -20.56 3.98
N ALA A 225 -2.18 -20.43 5.19
CA ALA A 225 -2.81 -19.75 6.31
C ALA A 225 -2.99 -18.25 6.03
N VAL A 226 -1.93 -17.60 5.53
CA VAL A 226 -1.93 -16.18 5.14
C VAL A 226 -2.97 -15.93 4.05
N LYS A 227 -3.04 -16.75 3.00
CA LYS A 227 -4.02 -16.59 1.91
C LYS A 227 -5.46 -16.61 2.44
N LYS A 228 -5.81 -17.60 3.27
CA LYS A 228 -7.16 -17.73 3.85
C LYS A 228 -7.53 -16.52 4.70
N ALA A 229 -6.64 -16.14 5.62
CA ALA A 229 -6.85 -14.99 6.51
C ALA A 229 -6.94 -13.68 5.72
N ALA A 230 -6.10 -13.49 4.71
CA ALA A 230 -6.08 -12.29 3.88
C ALA A 230 -7.42 -12.05 3.17
N ILE A 231 -7.96 -13.06 2.49
CA ILE A 231 -9.25 -12.95 1.79
C ILE A 231 -10.37 -12.63 2.80
N GLU A 232 -10.46 -13.36 3.90
CA GLU A 232 -11.49 -13.16 4.91
C GLU A 232 -11.46 -11.74 5.51
N ILE A 233 -10.25 -11.27 5.89
CA ILE A 233 -10.07 -9.97 6.54
C ILE A 233 -10.36 -8.83 5.56
N MET A 234 -9.84 -8.90 4.33
CA MET A 234 -10.10 -7.88 3.30
C MET A 234 -11.58 -7.82 2.91
N CYS A 235 -12.28 -8.97 2.82
CA CYS A 235 -13.72 -8.98 2.60
C CYS A 235 -14.48 -8.30 3.74
N LYS A 236 -14.16 -8.63 4.99
CA LYS A 236 -14.83 -8.06 6.16
C LYS A 236 -14.63 -6.54 6.27
N THR A 237 -13.42 -6.05 6.06
CA THR A 237 -13.13 -4.61 6.09
C THR A 237 -13.79 -3.88 4.92
N ALA A 238 -13.79 -4.45 3.71
CA ALA A 238 -14.48 -3.89 2.55
C ALA A 238 -16.00 -3.78 2.78
N ILE A 239 -16.64 -4.86 3.25
CA ILE A 239 -18.08 -4.83 3.58
C ILE A 239 -18.37 -3.80 4.67
N SER A 240 -17.50 -3.66 5.66
CA SER A 240 -17.65 -2.66 6.73
C SER A 240 -17.59 -1.23 6.18
N VAL A 241 -16.65 -0.92 5.28
CA VAL A 241 -16.58 0.39 4.59
C VAL A 241 -17.85 0.63 3.77
N ALA A 242 -18.28 -0.35 2.97
CA ALA A 242 -19.45 -0.21 2.13
C ALA A 242 -20.75 0.04 2.94
N LYS A 243 -20.89 -0.60 4.12
CA LYS A 243 -21.99 -0.34 5.05
C LYS A 243 -21.93 1.07 5.63
N LYS A 244 -20.78 1.53 6.07
CA LYS A 244 -20.59 2.88 6.61
C LYS A 244 -20.83 3.97 5.56
N ALA A 245 -20.56 3.66 4.29
CA ALA A 245 -20.73 4.56 3.16
C ALA A 245 -22.14 4.50 2.52
N ASP A 246 -23.04 3.67 3.06
CA ASP A 246 -24.41 3.44 2.55
C ASP A 246 -24.46 2.94 1.10
N ILE A 247 -23.46 2.18 0.68
CA ILE A 247 -23.40 1.52 -0.64
C ILE A 247 -23.49 -0.02 -0.55
N TYR A 248 -23.96 -0.56 0.57
CA TYR A 248 -24.10 -2.00 0.80
C TYR A 248 -25.55 -2.42 0.95
N ASN A 249 -25.95 -3.42 0.19
CA ASN A 249 -27.25 -4.07 0.32
C ASN A 249 -27.08 -5.55 0.74
N PRO A 250 -27.74 -6.05 1.79
CA PRO A 250 -27.60 -7.44 2.23
C PRO A 250 -27.94 -8.49 1.17
N ARG A 251 -28.81 -8.14 0.20
CA ARG A 251 -29.25 -9.04 -0.88
C ARG A 251 -28.34 -8.98 -2.12
N TYR A 252 -27.80 -7.80 -2.43
CA TYR A 252 -27.08 -7.53 -3.69
C TYR A 252 -25.59 -7.23 -3.49
N GLY A 253 -25.11 -7.16 -2.24
CA GLY A 253 -23.72 -6.84 -1.93
C GLY A 253 -23.39 -5.35 -2.04
N ILE A 254 -22.17 -5.04 -2.46
CA ILE A 254 -21.67 -3.67 -2.64
C ILE A 254 -22.19 -3.11 -3.96
N ASN A 255 -22.71 -1.87 -3.94
CA ASN A 255 -23.09 -1.15 -5.15
C ASN A 255 -21.85 -0.61 -5.88
N TRP A 256 -21.31 -1.41 -6.78
CA TRP A 256 -20.12 -1.05 -7.56
C TRP A 256 -20.34 0.06 -8.58
N GLN A 257 -21.58 0.50 -8.83
CA GLN A 257 -21.82 1.67 -9.68
C GLN A 257 -21.34 2.97 -9.02
N GLU A 258 -21.30 3.00 -7.69
CA GLU A 258 -20.80 4.11 -6.88
C GLU A 258 -19.26 4.15 -6.76
N VAL A 259 -18.54 3.23 -7.40
CA VAL A 259 -17.10 3.09 -7.31
C VAL A 259 -16.51 3.04 -8.72
N ASP A 260 -15.48 3.84 -8.99
CA ASP A 260 -14.77 3.79 -10.27
C ASP A 260 -13.76 2.64 -10.31
N TYR A 261 -12.92 2.52 -9.28
CA TYR A 261 -11.91 1.48 -9.21
C TYR A 261 -11.82 0.85 -7.82
N PHE A 262 -11.70 -0.48 -7.83
CA PHE A 262 -11.35 -1.30 -6.66
C PHE A 262 -9.88 -1.67 -6.74
N ILE A 263 -9.12 -1.24 -5.74
CA ILE A 263 -7.65 -1.40 -5.66
C ILE A 263 -7.32 -2.22 -4.41
N PRO A 264 -7.32 -3.56 -4.51
CA PRO A 264 -6.89 -4.41 -3.40
C PRO A 264 -5.38 -4.37 -3.25
N HIS A 265 -4.88 -4.77 -2.08
CA HIS A 265 -3.47 -5.06 -1.88
C HIS A 265 -2.94 -6.01 -2.95
N GLN A 266 -1.85 -5.64 -3.61
CA GLN A 266 -1.24 -6.37 -4.73
C GLN A 266 -0.29 -7.46 -4.22
N SER A 267 -0.81 -8.47 -3.50
CA SER A 267 0.03 -9.52 -2.91
C SER A 267 0.27 -10.70 -3.86
N ASN A 268 -0.80 -11.12 -4.54
CA ASN A 268 -0.84 -12.29 -5.42
C ASN A 268 -2.13 -12.21 -6.24
N LEU A 269 -2.04 -12.44 -7.56
CA LEU A 269 -3.21 -12.36 -8.45
C LEU A 269 -4.34 -13.30 -8.03
N ARG A 270 -4.00 -14.51 -7.54
CA ARG A 270 -5.00 -15.49 -7.08
C ARG A 270 -5.78 -15.00 -5.85
N ILE A 271 -5.16 -14.19 -4.99
CA ILE A 271 -5.84 -13.56 -3.86
C ILE A 271 -6.75 -12.44 -4.37
N SER A 272 -6.26 -11.60 -5.27
CA SER A 272 -7.06 -10.52 -5.89
C SER A 272 -8.27 -11.06 -6.63
N ASP A 273 -8.11 -12.15 -7.41
CA ASP A 273 -9.21 -12.79 -8.15
C ASP A 273 -10.25 -13.39 -7.20
N ALA A 274 -9.80 -14.08 -6.13
CA ALA A 274 -10.71 -14.63 -5.13
C ALA A 274 -11.51 -13.52 -4.42
N LEU A 275 -10.84 -12.43 -4.05
CA LEU A 275 -11.46 -11.27 -3.41
C LEU A 275 -12.48 -10.60 -4.34
N GLY A 276 -12.12 -10.40 -5.61
CA GLY A 276 -13.04 -9.86 -6.62
C GLY A 276 -14.28 -10.72 -6.81
N LYS A 277 -14.14 -12.05 -6.79
CA LYS A 277 -15.26 -12.99 -6.85
C LYS A 277 -16.16 -12.92 -5.61
N GLU A 278 -15.57 -12.94 -4.40
CA GLU A 278 -16.31 -12.88 -3.13
C GLU A 278 -17.10 -11.57 -2.98
N LEU A 279 -16.50 -10.45 -3.39
CA LEU A 279 -17.12 -9.12 -3.33
C LEU A 279 -17.94 -8.79 -4.59
N GLN A 280 -17.98 -9.66 -5.58
CA GLN A 280 -18.68 -9.47 -6.87
C GLN A 280 -18.23 -8.19 -7.61
N VAL A 281 -16.92 -7.91 -7.58
CA VAL A 281 -16.34 -6.74 -8.25
C VAL A 281 -16.40 -6.90 -9.77
N PRO A 282 -16.92 -5.94 -10.54
CA PRO A 282 -16.81 -5.95 -11.99
C PRO A 282 -15.35 -5.97 -12.44
N LYS A 283 -14.99 -6.82 -13.41
CA LYS A 283 -13.61 -7.04 -13.85
C LYS A 283 -12.93 -5.78 -14.36
N ASP A 284 -13.66 -4.89 -15.00
CA ASP A 284 -13.18 -3.62 -15.54
C ASP A 284 -12.84 -2.59 -14.45
N LYS A 285 -13.41 -2.77 -13.24
CA LYS A 285 -13.14 -1.93 -12.07
C LYS A 285 -12.03 -2.45 -11.17
N GLN A 286 -11.71 -3.74 -11.24
CA GLN A 286 -10.65 -4.31 -10.42
C GLN A 286 -9.27 -4.02 -11.01
N ILE A 287 -8.41 -3.42 -10.19
CA ILE A 287 -7.03 -3.10 -10.57
C ILE A 287 -6.08 -4.20 -10.09
N ASN A 288 -5.26 -4.71 -11.01
CA ASN A 288 -4.23 -5.70 -10.74
C ASN A 288 -2.91 -5.28 -11.40
N THR A 289 -1.95 -4.86 -10.60
CA THR A 289 -0.58 -4.51 -11.04
C THR A 289 0.49 -5.46 -10.51
N VAL A 290 0.09 -6.42 -9.69
CA VAL A 290 0.99 -7.42 -9.10
C VAL A 290 1.75 -8.23 -10.16
N THR A 291 1.19 -8.40 -11.35
CA THR A 291 1.86 -9.09 -12.46
C THR A 291 3.13 -8.37 -12.90
N LYS A 292 3.15 -7.05 -12.82
CA LYS A 292 4.25 -6.18 -13.27
C LYS A 292 5.25 -5.84 -12.16
N HIS A 293 4.78 -5.75 -10.90
CA HIS A 293 5.58 -5.19 -9.81
C HIS A 293 5.89 -6.20 -8.68
N GLY A 294 5.23 -7.38 -8.70
CA GLY A 294 5.24 -8.27 -7.54
C GLY A 294 4.50 -7.66 -6.34
N ASN A 295 4.72 -8.25 -5.18
CA ASN A 295 4.17 -7.76 -3.92
C ASN A 295 5.11 -6.71 -3.31
N THR A 296 4.75 -5.46 -3.40
CA THR A 296 5.50 -4.31 -2.82
C THR A 296 4.94 -3.88 -1.45
N SER A 297 4.25 -4.77 -0.74
CA SER A 297 3.73 -4.56 0.64
C SER A 297 2.95 -3.25 0.79
N ALA A 298 3.39 -2.35 1.69
CA ALA A 298 2.73 -1.07 1.98
C ALA A 298 2.62 -0.14 0.75
N ALA A 299 3.56 -0.22 -0.19
CA ALA A 299 3.56 0.59 -1.42
C ALA A 299 2.46 0.17 -2.40
N SER A 300 1.99 -1.07 -2.33
CA SER A 300 1.28 -1.75 -3.40
C SER A 300 0.01 -1.05 -3.88
N ALA A 301 -0.78 -0.49 -2.97
CA ALA A 301 -2.06 0.15 -3.32
C ALA A 301 -1.87 1.49 -4.03
N PHE A 302 -0.94 2.33 -3.55
CA PHE A 302 -0.67 3.64 -4.16
C PHE A 302 0.12 3.51 -5.46
N LEU A 303 1.05 2.55 -5.52
CA LEU A 303 1.76 2.20 -6.74
C LEU A 303 0.77 1.70 -7.81
N ALA A 304 -0.22 0.88 -7.41
CA ALA A 304 -1.29 0.44 -8.30
C ALA A 304 -2.17 1.60 -8.80
N LEU A 305 -2.48 2.58 -7.96
CA LEU A 305 -3.20 3.78 -8.36
C LEU A 305 -2.40 4.59 -9.38
N ALA A 306 -1.12 4.87 -9.10
CA ALA A 306 -0.23 5.61 -10.01
C ALA A 306 -0.09 4.90 -11.36
N GLN A 307 0.13 3.58 -11.35
CA GLN A 307 0.22 2.79 -12.58
C GLN A 307 -1.10 2.79 -13.36
N THR A 308 -2.25 2.73 -12.67
CA THR A 308 -3.57 2.81 -13.31
C THR A 308 -3.78 4.13 -14.02
N GLN A 309 -3.34 5.23 -13.40
CA GLN A 309 -3.41 6.55 -14.03
C GLN A 309 -2.65 6.57 -15.36
N ILE A 310 -1.47 5.97 -15.40
CA ILE A 310 -0.63 5.87 -16.60
C ILE A 310 -1.27 4.93 -17.64
N ASP A 311 -1.58 3.70 -17.25
CA ASP A 311 -2.05 2.65 -18.16
C ASP A 311 -3.42 2.96 -18.76
N LYS A 312 -4.32 3.56 -17.99
CA LYS A 312 -5.67 3.93 -18.43
C LYS A 312 -5.77 5.37 -18.97
N GLN A 313 -4.68 6.13 -18.93
CA GLN A 313 -4.65 7.54 -19.33
C GLN A 313 -5.82 8.32 -18.70
N LEU A 314 -5.92 8.25 -17.36
CA LEU A 314 -7.04 8.86 -16.65
C LEU A 314 -7.13 10.35 -16.99
N ARG A 315 -8.36 10.80 -17.26
CA ARG A 315 -8.66 12.19 -17.60
C ARG A 315 -9.00 13.00 -16.35
N PRO A 316 -8.80 14.33 -16.38
CA PRO A 316 -9.20 15.21 -15.27
C PRO A 316 -10.68 15.03 -14.91
N ARG A 317 -10.93 14.51 -13.73
CA ARG A 317 -12.22 14.40 -13.02
C ARG A 317 -12.04 13.82 -11.62
N THR A 318 -13.10 13.77 -10.86
CA THR A 318 -13.12 13.01 -9.60
C THR A 318 -13.41 11.54 -9.87
N TYR A 319 -12.60 10.66 -9.28
CA TYR A 319 -12.74 9.19 -9.27
C TYR A 319 -13.03 8.74 -7.84
N ARG A 320 -13.96 7.84 -7.66
CA ARG A 320 -14.24 7.22 -6.37
C ARG A 320 -13.49 5.90 -6.24
N LEU A 321 -12.52 5.84 -5.34
CA LEU A 321 -11.59 4.72 -5.19
C LEU A 321 -11.94 3.89 -3.95
N PHE A 322 -11.94 2.57 -4.12
CA PHE A 322 -12.15 1.63 -3.04
C PHE A 322 -10.87 0.80 -2.82
N PHE A 323 -10.20 1.01 -1.70
CA PHE A 323 -9.01 0.27 -1.30
C PHE A 323 -9.32 -0.79 -0.25
N THR A 324 -8.60 -1.92 -0.28
CA THR A 324 -8.54 -2.86 0.83
C THR A 324 -7.15 -3.50 0.91
N SER A 325 -6.66 -3.67 2.12
CA SER A 325 -5.36 -4.26 2.37
C SER A 325 -5.35 -5.08 3.65
N VAL A 326 -4.37 -5.96 3.78
CA VAL A 326 -4.11 -6.73 4.98
C VAL A 326 -2.61 -6.86 5.20
N GLY A 327 -2.14 -6.40 6.34
CA GLY A 327 -0.78 -6.61 6.82
C GLY A 327 -0.69 -7.84 7.72
N ILE A 328 0.54 -8.37 7.85
CA ILE A 328 0.81 -9.44 8.83
C ILE A 328 0.53 -8.95 10.25
N GLY A 329 0.08 -9.90 11.07
CA GLY A 329 -0.25 -9.57 12.44
C GLY A 329 -1.62 -10.07 12.93
N PHE A 330 -2.77 -10.18 12.27
CA PHE A 330 -3.08 -9.50 10.99
C PHE A 330 -3.74 -8.14 11.25
N VAL A 331 -3.43 -7.15 10.43
CA VAL A 331 -4.13 -5.86 10.43
C VAL A 331 -4.80 -5.67 9.07
N GLY A 332 -6.13 -5.64 9.05
CA GLY A 332 -6.92 -5.34 7.85
C GLY A 332 -7.31 -3.88 7.81
N THR A 333 -7.24 -3.25 6.65
CA THR A 333 -7.68 -1.88 6.41
C THR A 333 -8.46 -1.78 5.10
N ALA A 334 -9.46 -0.93 5.06
CA ALA A 334 -10.14 -0.57 3.82
C ALA A 334 -10.52 0.92 3.84
N ALA A 335 -10.61 1.52 2.66
CA ALA A 335 -10.95 2.92 2.47
C ALA A 335 -11.83 3.10 1.23
N LEU A 336 -12.79 4.01 1.32
CA LEU A 336 -13.52 4.58 0.18
C LEU A 336 -13.24 6.09 0.20
N ILE A 337 -12.61 6.60 -0.84
CA ILE A 337 -12.14 7.99 -0.91
C ILE A 337 -12.14 8.50 -2.35
N ASP A 338 -12.40 9.78 -2.53
CA ASP A 338 -12.31 10.43 -3.82
C ASP A 338 -10.86 10.75 -4.20
N PHE A 339 -10.53 10.58 -5.47
CA PHE A 339 -9.30 11.03 -6.11
C PHE A 339 -9.65 12.09 -7.15
N GLN A 340 -9.26 13.33 -6.89
CA GLN A 340 -9.49 14.44 -7.79
C GLN A 340 -8.26 14.66 -8.66
N LEU A 341 -8.33 14.23 -9.90
CA LEU A 341 -7.32 14.48 -10.93
C LEU A 341 -7.63 15.79 -11.63
N THR A 342 -6.70 16.74 -11.60
CA THR A 342 -6.80 18.08 -12.22
C THR A 342 -5.98 18.18 -13.49
#